data_4b6ef84eab5c09c772d1779ed29a4f95
#
_entry.id   4b6ef84eab5c09c772d1779ed29a4f95
#
_cell.length_a   1.000
_cell.length_b   1.000
_cell.length_c   1.000
_cell.angle_alpha   90.00
_cell.angle_beta   90.00
_cell.angle_gamma   90.00
#
_symmetry.space_group_name_H-M   'P 1'
#
loop_
_entity.id
_entity.type
_entity.pdbx_description
1 polymer ?
#
loop_
_entity_poly.entity_id
_entity_poly.type
_entity_poly.pdbx_seq_one_letter_code
_entity_poly.pdbx_strand_id
1 'polypeptide(L)'
;IPGMLKSFMDRFQVYFMAKYIRGNPLVPKEKRTHRLGLYLGISGMNVPYVFDGAKMTVQAFFHIIDVTYWDELLIRDMDTIQDLSRRPDLLEAAYQKGREMGRLIQERSR
;
A
#
# COMPACT_ATOMS: atom_id res chain seq x y z
N ILE A 1 0.90 -3.36 11.65
CA ILE A 1 2.03 -3.56 10.72
C ILE A 1 3.11 -4.35 11.45
N PRO A 2 3.61 -5.44 10.87
CA PRO A 2 4.66 -6.23 11.49
C PRO A 2 5.91 -5.39 11.79
N GLY A 3 6.55 -5.68 12.93
CA GLY A 3 7.72 -4.90 13.38
C GLY A 3 8.86 -4.90 12.38
N MET A 4 9.13 -6.03 11.72
CA MET A 4 10.18 -6.09 10.69
C MET A 4 9.88 -5.20 9.50
N LEU A 5 8.63 -5.15 9.07
CA LEU A 5 8.22 -4.27 7.98
C LEU A 5 8.33 -2.81 8.39
N LYS A 6 7.91 -2.48 9.62
CA LYS A 6 8.02 -1.11 10.13
C LYS A 6 9.48 -0.66 10.19
N SER A 7 10.38 -1.53 10.66
CA SER A 7 11.81 -1.24 10.68
C SER A 7 12.39 -1.04 9.29
N PHE A 8 11.94 -1.84 8.33
CA PHE A 8 12.33 -1.67 6.93
C PHE A 8 11.88 -0.30 6.41
N MET A 9 10.62 0.06 6.68
CA MET A 9 10.08 1.35 6.26
C MET A 9 10.84 2.53 6.89
N ASP A 10 11.22 2.40 8.16
CA ASP A 10 11.95 3.46 8.86
C ASP A 10 13.34 3.72 8.26
N ARG A 11 13.94 2.73 7.60
CA ARG A 11 15.24 2.90 6.93
C ARG A 11 15.15 3.84 5.74
N PHE A 12 13.97 4.14 5.26
CA PHE A 12 13.78 5.06 4.16
C PHE A 12 13.73 6.52 4.59
N GLN A 13 14.06 6.82 5.86
CA GLN A 13 14.10 8.18 6.36
C GLN A 13 15.07 9.05 5.56
N VAL A 14 16.11 8.45 4.97
CA VAL A 14 17.05 9.18 4.12
C VAL A 14 16.34 9.81 2.91
N TYR A 15 15.35 9.13 2.36
CA TYR A 15 14.56 9.64 1.23
C TYR A 15 13.63 10.78 1.65
N PHE A 16 13.09 10.70 2.87
CA PHE A 16 12.33 11.79 3.46
C PHE A 16 13.19 13.06 3.57
N MET A 17 14.39 12.91 4.09
CA MET A 17 15.32 14.04 4.22
C MET A 17 15.67 14.62 2.86
N ALA A 18 15.94 13.78 1.86
CA ALA A 18 16.24 14.23 0.52
C ALA A 18 15.06 15.00 -0.08
N LYS A 19 13.85 14.50 0.08
CA LYS A 19 12.64 15.07 -0.52
C LYS A 19 12.24 16.40 0.13
N TYR A 20 12.17 16.43 1.45
CA TYR A 20 11.59 17.57 2.17
C TYR A 20 12.61 18.60 2.64
N ILE A 21 13.83 18.17 2.91
CA ILE A 21 14.87 19.06 3.42
C ILE A 21 15.77 19.56 2.28
N ARG A 22 16.15 18.67 1.37
CA ARG A 22 17.08 18.98 0.28
C ARG A 22 16.39 19.25 -1.04
N GLY A 23 15.07 19.07 -1.12
CA GLY A 23 14.31 19.27 -2.35
C GLY A 23 14.65 18.30 -3.48
N ASN A 24 15.13 17.10 -3.12
CA ASN A 24 15.60 16.10 -4.08
C ASN A 24 14.83 14.79 -3.89
N PRO A 25 13.61 14.66 -4.45
CA PRO A 25 12.80 13.46 -4.28
C PRO A 25 13.42 12.25 -4.97
N LEU A 26 13.03 11.05 -4.51
CA LEU A 26 13.48 9.79 -5.09
C LEU A 26 13.12 9.68 -6.58
N VAL A 27 11.92 10.13 -6.93
CA VAL A 27 11.41 10.06 -8.30
C VAL A 27 10.91 11.43 -8.72
N PRO A 28 11.32 11.94 -9.91
CA PRO A 28 10.80 13.18 -10.42
C PRO A 28 9.27 13.17 -10.50
N LYS A 29 8.66 14.34 -10.28
CA LYS A 29 7.20 14.46 -10.21
C LYS A 29 6.49 13.89 -11.46
N GLU A 30 7.05 14.13 -12.62
CA GLU A 30 6.47 13.68 -13.90
C GLU A 30 6.49 12.16 -14.08
N LYS A 31 7.30 11.44 -13.31
CA LYS A 31 7.38 9.97 -13.37
C LYS A 31 6.56 9.27 -12.30
N ARG A 32 5.97 10.03 -11.37
CA ARG A 32 5.22 9.43 -10.26
C ARG A 32 3.93 8.72 -10.69
N THR A 33 3.35 9.14 -11.82
CA THR A 33 2.12 8.54 -12.33
C THR A 33 2.28 7.08 -12.71
N HIS A 34 3.53 6.63 -12.90
CA HIS A 34 3.85 5.24 -13.23
C HIS A 34 4.08 4.38 -11.98
N ARG A 35 4.05 4.99 -10.80
CA ARG A 35 4.38 4.31 -9.55
C ARG A 35 3.12 4.22 -8.69
N LEU A 36 2.46 3.08 -8.78
CA LEU A 36 1.22 2.84 -8.05
C LEU A 36 1.48 1.89 -6.88
N GLY A 37 0.86 2.20 -5.75
CA GLY A 37 0.91 1.35 -4.57
C GLY A 37 -0.46 0.83 -4.23
N LEU A 38 -0.55 -0.45 -3.91
CA LEU A 38 -1.78 -1.10 -3.46
C LEU A 38 -1.55 -1.63 -2.06
N TYR A 39 -2.43 -1.26 -1.13
CA TYR A 39 -2.36 -1.76 0.23
C TYR A 39 -3.37 -2.90 0.42
N LEU A 40 -2.86 -4.07 0.79
CA LEU A 40 -3.68 -5.21 1.17
C LEU A 40 -3.55 -5.42 2.67
N GLY A 41 -4.64 -5.25 3.41
CA GLY A 41 -4.64 -5.40 4.86
C GLY A 41 -5.64 -6.44 5.32
N ILE A 42 -5.24 -7.25 6.31
CA ILE A 42 -6.09 -8.28 6.90
C ILE A 42 -6.07 -8.11 8.42
N SER A 43 -7.24 -8.17 9.04
CA SER A 43 -7.38 -8.15 10.49
C SER A 43 -8.43 -9.13 10.97
N GLY A 44 -8.20 -9.73 12.13
CA GLY A 44 -9.21 -10.54 12.80
C GLY A 44 -10.33 -9.71 13.40
N MET A 45 -10.07 -8.47 13.76
CA MET A 45 -11.04 -7.59 14.41
C MET A 45 -12.03 -7.02 13.40
N ASN A 46 -13.28 -6.86 13.83
CA ASN A 46 -14.33 -6.26 12.99
C ASN A 46 -14.76 -4.92 13.58
N VAL A 47 -13.85 -3.95 13.59
CA VAL A 47 -14.13 -2.58 14.04
C VAL A 47 -13.79 -1.59 12.92
N PRO A 48 -14.56 -0.49 12.78
CA PRO A 48 -14.37 0.42 11.65
C PRO A 48 -12.98 1.05 11.56
N TYR A 49 -12.31 1.23 12.68
CA TYR A 49 -11.02 1.94 12.74
C TYR A 49 -9.81 1.01 12.81
N VAL A 50 -10.00 -0.31 12.60
CA VAL A 50 -8.91 -1.28 12.80
C VAL A 50 -7.70 -1.03 11.91
N PHE A 51 -7.91 -0.46 10.74
CA PHE A 51 -6.82 -0.21 9.79
C PHE A 51 -6.29 1.23 9.80
N ASP A 52 -6.87 2.13 10.61
CA ASP A 52 -6.54 3.56 10.51
C ASP A 52 -5.05 3.84 10.73
N GLY A 53 -4.46 3.27 11.79
CA GLY A 53 -3.04 3.47 12.08
C GLY A 53 -2.14 2.89 11.01
N ALA A 54 -2.41 1.66 10.58
CA ALA A 54 -1.63 0.99 9.54
C ALA A 54 -1.74 1.73 8.21
N LYS A 55 -2.93 2.19 7.86
CA LYS A 55 -3.15 2.94 6.63
C LYS A 55 -2.36 4.24 6.62
N MET A 56 -2.38 4.98 7.72
CA MET A 56 -1.60 6.22 7.85
C MET A 56 -0.10 5.96 7.67
N THR A 57 0.40 4.88 8.25
CA THR A 57 1.82 4.50 8.13
C THR A 57 2.17 4.17 6.68
N VAL A 58 1.33 3.38 6.00
CA VAL A 58 1.56 3.00 4.61
C VAL A 58 1.48 4.22 3.70
N GLN A 59 0.51 5.11 3.92
CA GLN A 59 0.38 6.34 3.14
C GLN A 59 1.63 7.22 3.28
N ALA A 60 2.13 7.38 4.52
CA ALA A 60 3.34 8.16 4.76
C ALA A 60 4.55 7.54 4.07
N PHE A 61 4.69 6.22 4.14
CA PHE A 61 5.79 5.52 3.49
C PHE A 61 5.74 5.68 1.97
N PHE A 62 4.57 5.47 1.36
CA PHE A 62 4.39 5.65 -0.08
C PHE A 62 4.74 7.07 -0.51
N HIS A 63 4.37 8.05 0.29
CA HIS A 63 4.67 9.44 0.00
C HIS A 63 6.19 9.70 0.00
N ILE A 64 6.92 9.09 0.94
CA ILE A 64 8.38 9.23 1.04
C ILE A 64 9.08 8.65 -0.19
N ILE A 65 8.62 7.51 -0.69
CA ILE A 65 9.25 6.83 -1.83
C ILE A 65 8.60 7.19 -3.17
N ASP A 66 7.75 8.21 -3.17
CA ASP A 66 7.09 8.74 -4.38
C ASP A 66 6.28 7.69 -5.11
N VAL A 67 5.51 6.91 -4.34
CA VAL A 67 4.53 5.95 -4.85
C VAL A 67 3.13 6.50 -4.60
N THR A 68 2.29 6.50 -5.62
CA THR A 68 0.90 6.93 -5.48
C THR A 68 0.09 5.85 -4.76
N TYR A 69 -0.61 6.25 -3.71
CA TYR A 69 -1.54 5.35 -3.02
C TYR A 69 -2.77 5.20 -3.91
N TRP A 70 -2.76 4.16 -4.76
CA TRP A 70 -3.77 4.00 -5.80
C TRP A 70 -5.08 3.45 -5.25
N ASP A 71 -5.00 2.37 -4.46
CA ASP A 71 -6.19 1.71 -3.93
C ASP A 71 -5.82 0.82 -2.76
N GLU A 72 -6.83 0.26 -2.13
CA GLU A 72 -6.65 -0.60 -0.98
C GLU A 72 -7.69 -1.73 -1.00
N LEU A 73 -7.34 -2.85 -0.37
CA LEU A 73 -8.28 -3.93 -0.07
C LEU A 73 -8.08 -4.29 1.39
N LEU A 74 -9.05 -3.93 2.23
CA LEU A 74 -8.97 -4.11 3.68
C LEU A 74 -9.98 -5.16 4.10
N ILE A 75 -9.49 -6.27 4.65
CA ILE A 75 -10.31 -7.42 5.03
C ILE A 75 -10.33 -7.50 6.54
N ARG A 76 -11.53 -7.39 7.14
CA ARG A 76 -11.76 -7.46 8.58
C ARG A 76 -12.46 -8.76 8.95
N ASP A 77 -12.56 -9.02 10.25
CA ASP A 77 -13.33 -10.12 10.81
C ASP A 77 -12.84 -11.50 10.35
N MET A 78 -11.50 -11.67 10.34
CA MET A 78 -10.89 -12.95 9.94
C MET A 78 -10.66 -13.89 11.11
N ASP A 79 -11.08 -13.54 12.33
CA ASP A 79 -10.94 -14.41 13.49
C ASP A 79 -11.77 -15.69 13.35
N THR A 80 -12.94 -15.57 12.73
CA THR A 80 -13.85 -16.72 12.52
C THR A 80 -13.51 -17.48 11.24
N ILE A 81 -12.79 -16.85 10.31
CA ILE A 81 -12.38 -17.45 9.04
C ILE A 81 -10.88 -17.30 8.93
N GLN A 82 -10.14 -18.31 9.36
CA GLN A 82 -8.69 -18.25 9.43
C GLN A 82 -7.99 -18.52 8.10
N ASP A 83 -8.74 -18.99 7.11
CA ASP A 83 -8.18 -19.40 5.83
C ASP A 83 -8.89 -18.66 4.70
N LEU A 84 -8.14 -17.80 4.00
CA LEU A 84 -8.66 -17.05 2.86
C LEU A 84 -9.15 -17.93 1.72
N SER A 85 -8.67 -19.18 1.62
CA SER A 85 -9.15 -20.11 0.60
C SER A 85 -10.63 -20.42 0.73
N ARG A 86 -11.23 -20.17 1.91
CA ARG A 86 -12.66 -20.32 2.16
C ARG A 86 -13.46 -19.08 1.77
N ARG A 87 -12.79 -18.03 1.33
CA ARG A 87 -13.41 -16.77 0.91
C ARG A 87 -12.97 -16.45 -0.52
N PRO A 88 -13.46 -17.21 -1.52
CA PRO A 88 -13.08 -16.97 -2.92
C PRO A 88 -13.47 -15.57 -3.41
N ASP A 89 -14.48 -14.96 -2.81
CA ASP A 89 -14.88 -13.59 -3.12
C ASP A 89 -13.74 -12.58 -2.81
N LEU A 90 -13.05 -12.78 -1.70
CA LEU A 90 -11.94 -11.91 -1.30
C LEU A 90 -10.71 -12.14 -2.18
N LEU A 91 -10.44 -13.40 -2.51
CA LEU A 91 -9.33 -13.74 -3.42
C LEU A 91 -9.57 -13.16 -4.82
N GLU A 92 -10.80 -13.23 -5.30
CA GLU A 92 -11.17 -12.66 -6.59
C GLU A 92 -11.03 -11.14 -6.57
N ALA A 93 -11.45 -10.48 -5.48
CA ALA A 93 -11.31 -9.03 -5.34
C ALA A 93 -9.84 -8.61 -5.41
N ALA A 94 -8.95 -9.34 -4.72
CA ALA A 94 -7.52 -9.06 -4.74
C ALA A 94 -6.94 -9.26 -6.15
N TYR A 95 -7.34 -10.34 -6.83
CA TYR A 95 -6.91 -10.63 -8.19
C TYR A 95 -7.30 -9.52 -9.14
N GLN A 96 -8.56 -9.04 -9.05
CA GLN A 96 -9.05 -7.98 -9.95
C GLN A 96 -8.33 -6.66 -9.71
N LYS A 97 -8.02 -6.33 -8.44
CA LYS A 97 -7.26 -5.11 -8.15
C LYS A 97 -5.86 -5.18 -8.72
N GLY A 98 -5.19 -6.31 -8.59
CA GLY A 98 -3.86 -6.50 -9.16
C GLY A 98 -3.87 -6.40 -10.68
N ARG A 99 -4.87 -7.00 -11.31
CA ARG A 99 -5.04 -6.96 -12.77
C ARG A 99 -5.27 -5.53 -13.25
N GLU A 100 -6.14 -4.79 -12.58
CA GLU A 100 -6.43 -3.41 -12.93
C GLU A 100 -5.20 -2.52 -12.75
N MET A 101 -4.46 -2.70 -11.66
CA MET A 101 -3.23 -1.95 -11.41
C MET A 101 -2.21 -2.21 -12.52
N GLY A 102 -2.03 -3.46 -12.92
CA GLY A 102 -1.12 -3.82 -14.00
C GLY A 102 -1.50 -3.16 -15.31
N ARG A 103 -2.80 -3.14 -15.63
CA ARG A 103 -3.31 -2.48 -16.84
C ARG A 103 -3.02 -0.98 -16.82
N LEU A 104 -3.28 -0.34 -15.69
CA LEU A 104 -3.04 1.10 -15.55
C LEU A 104 -1.57 1.45 -15.69
N ILE A 105 -0.68 0.64 -15.10
CA ILE A 105 0.76 0.86 -15.21
C ILE A 105 1.20 0.75 -16.67
N GLN A 106 0.70 -0.24 -17.41
CA GLN A 106 1.02 -0.39 -18.83
C GLN A 106 0.54 0.82 -19.64
N GLU A 107 -0.66 1.29 -19.39
CA GLU A 107 -1.20 2.45 -20.09
C GLU A 107 -0.38 3.72 -19.82
N ARG A 108 0.03 3.92 -18.56
CA ARG A 108 0.78 5.11 -18.18
C ARG A 108 2.25 5.06 -18.60
N SER A 109 2.76 3.88 -18.92
CA SER A 109 4.14 3.71 -19.36
C SER A 109 4.33 3.94 -20.86
N ARG A 110 3.25 4.06 -21.59
CA ARG A 110 3.28 4.36 -23.03
C ARG A 110 3.42 5.89 -23.28
#